data_c1e30ed51603ff0cbc9b0b788b07a7f8
#
_entry.id   c1e30ed51603ff0cbc9b0b788b07a7f8
#
_cell.length_a   1.000
_cell.length_b   1.000
_cell.length_c   1.000
_cell.angle_alpha   90.00
_cell.angle_beta   90.00
_cell.angle_gamma   90.00
#
_symmetry.space_group_name_H-M   'P 1'
#
loop_
_entity.id
_entity.type
_entity.pdbx_description
1 polymer ?
#
loop_
_entity_poly.entity_id
_entity_poly.type
_entity_poly.pdbx_seq_one_letter_code
_entity_poly.pdbx_strand_id
1 'polypeptide(L)'
;MINWPAVIKFDGDDELTYIGSADEWLRDAQSLLYHHKGDDYLIDSSGYIFNLEHVNDDILNPQGTGSQISLQDFIRLVRIHASNSHRCCIEKISFRNIAEGISLVSSMNDDN
;
A
#
# COMPACT_ATOMS: atom_id res chain seq x y z
N MET A 1 -7.67 8.29 -11.28
CA MET A 1 -8.67 7.95 -10.25
C MET A 1 -8.25 6.69 -9.52
N ILE A 2 -8.15 6.77 -8.20
CA ILE A 2 -7.68 5.64 -7.39
C ILE A 2 -8.80 4.62 -7.20
N ASN A 3 -8.54 3.35 -7.45
CA ASN A 3 -9.48 2.27 -7.21
C ASN A 3 -9.24 1.70 -5.80
N TRP A 4 -10.03 2.15 -4.85
CA TRP A 4 -9.92 1.70 -3.47
C TRP A 4 -10.43 0.27 -3.31
N PRO A 5 -9.93 -0.49 -2.34
CA PRO A 5 -8.87 -0.13 -1.40
C PRO A 5 -7.48 -0.10 -2.04
N ALA A 6 -6.53 0.46 -1.29
CA ALA A 6 -5.16 0.62 -1.75
C ALA A 6 -4.19 0.34 -0.60
N VAL A 7 -2.90 0.22 -0.91
CA VAL A 7 -1.84 0.12 0.09
C VAL A 7 -0.77 1.15 -0.19
N ILE A 8 -0.11 1.62 0.87
CA ILE A 8 1.02 2.55 0.77
C ILE A 8 2.28 1.81 1.14
N LYS A 9 3.32 1.98 0.33
CA LYS A 9 4.67 1.53 0.62
C LYS A 9 5.50 2.77 0.92
N PHE A 10 5.86 2.95 2.19
CA PHE A 10 6.76 4.03 2.59
C PHE A 10 8.20 3.64 2.26
N ASP A 11 8.99 4.61 1.81
CA ASP A 11 10.38 4.38 1.45
C ASP A 11 11.16 3.85 2.65
N GLY A 12 11.86 2.75 2.45
CA GLY A 12 12.66 2.12 3.50
C GLY A 12 11.87 1.27 4.50
N ASP A 13 10.55 1.21 4.36
CA ASP A 13 9.69 0.43 5.24
C ASP A 13 9.21 -0.83 4.51
N ASP A 14 9.36 -1.98 5.13
CA ASP A 14 8.91 -3.25 4.54
C ASP A 14 7.43 -3.52 4.76
N GLU A 15 6.78 -2.77 5.62
CA GLU A 15 5.35 -2.93 5.89
C GLU A 15 4.51 -2.13 4.89
N LEU A 16 3.33 -2.68 4.58
CA LEU A 16 2.35 -2.01 3.72
C LEU A 16 1.23 -1.46 4.60
N THR A 17 0.82 -0.23 4.33
CA THR A 17 -0.26 0.43 5.08
C THR A 17 -1.54 0.37 4.25
N TYR A 18 -2.57 -0.30 4.79
CA TYR A 18 -3.85 -0.46 4.12
C TYR A 18 -4.71 0.79 4.29
N ILE A 19 -5.28 1.25 3.18
CA ILE A 19 -6.25 2.35 3.15
C ILE A 19 -7.50 1.84 2.43
N GLY A 20 -8.62 1.75 3.14
CA GLY A 20 -9.82 1.11 2.61
C GLY A 20 -10.65 1.96 1.66
N SER A 21 -10.57 3.28 1.77
CA SER A 21 -11.42 4.17 0.99
C SER A 21 -10.83 5.57 0.91
N ALA A 22 -11.41 6.38 0.02
CA ALA A 22 -11.03 7.80 -0.06
C ALA A 22 -11.28 8.53 1.25
N ASP A 23 -12.36 8.18 1.96
CA ASP A 23 -12.66 8.79 3.26
C ASP A 23 -11.58 8.47 4.29
N GLU A 24 -11.11 7.22 4.31
CA GLU A 24 -10.00 6.83 5.19
C GLU A 24 -8.72 7.59 4.83
N TRP A 25 -8.46 7.75 3.55
CA TRP A 25 -7.31 8.54 3.10
C TRP A 25 -7.36 9.96 3.64
N LEU A 26 -8.50 10.63 3.50
CA LEU A 26 -8.66 12.00 3.97
C LEU A 26 -8.55 12.10 5.49
N ARG A 27 -9.11 11.14 6.21
CA ARG A 27 -9.07 11.11 7.67
C ARG A 27 -7.66 10.92 8.19
N ASP A 28 -6.88 10.06 7.53
CA ASP A 28 -5.56 9.65 8.03
C ASP A 28 -4.41 10.42 7.38
N ALA A 29 -4.70 11.33 6.46
CA ALA A 29 -3.67 12.00 5.66
C ALA A 29 -2.64 12.74 6.51
N GLN A 30 -3.06 13.39 7.59
CA GLN A 30 -2.12 14.09 8.48
C GLN A 30 -1.15 13.12 9.17
N SER A 31 -1.66 11.99 9.66
CA SER A 31 -0.81 10.95 10.26
C SER A 31 0.18 10.39 9.23
N LEU A 32 -0.31 10.16 8.01
CA LEU A 32 0.53 9.63 6.95
C LEU A 32 1.64 10.59 6.56
N LEU A 33 1.39 11.89 6.66
CA LEU A 33 2.38 12.93 6.37
C LEU A 33 3.63 12.78 7.23
N TYR A 34 3.49 12.38 8.50
CA TYR A 34 4.63 12.19 9.38
C TYR A 34 5.54 11.04 8.98
N HIS A 35 5.01 10.09 8.21
CA HIS A 35 5.77 8.93 7.74
C HIS A 35 6.34 9.11 6.34
N HIS A 36 5.99 10.22 5.67
CA HIS A 36 6.41 10.48 4.30
C HIS A 36 7.93 10.71 4.21
N LYS A 37 8.58 10.02 3.27
CA LYS A 37 10.05 10.05 3.13
C LYS A 37 10.52 10.40 1.71
N GLY A 38 9.64 10.79 0.83
CA GLY A 38 10.00 11.24 -0.51
C GLY A 38 9.72 10.24 -1.62
N ASP A 39 10.08 8.98 -1.44
CA ASP A 39 9.88 7.95 -2.47
C ASP A 39 8.74 7.01 -2.14
N ASP A 40 7.81 7.45 -1.32
CA ASP A 40 6.65 6.66 -0.96
C ASP A 40 5.69 6.58 -2.13
N TYR A 41 4.98 5.45 -2.22
CA TYR A 41 3.98 5.30 -3.28
C TYR A 41 2.78 4.49 -2.80
N LEU A 42 1.68 4.70 -3.51
CA LEU A 42 0.41 4.02 -3.25
C LEU A 42 0.12 3.09 -4.42
N ILE A 43 -0.38 1.90 -4.13
CA ILE A 43 -0.80 0.92 -5.15
C ILE A 43 -2.29 0.69 -4.96
N ASP A 44 -3.09 0.94 -6.00
CA ASP A 44 -4.54 0.72 -5.93
C ASP A 44 -4.92 -0.71 -6.31
N SER A 45 -6.21 -1.01 -6.23
CA SER A 45 -6.72 -2.37 -6.47
C SER A 45 -6.52 -2.86 -7.91
N SER A 46 -6.27 -1.95 -8.84
CA SER A 46 -5.95 -2.29 -10.23
C SER A 46 -4.44 -2.40 -10.47
N GLY A 47 -3.63 -2.14 -9.43
CA GLY A 47 -2.18 -2.19 -9.54
C GLY A 47 -1.53 -0.91 -10.02
N TYR A 48 -2.31 0.16 -10.24
CA TYR A 48 -1.72 1.45 -10.64
C TYR A 48 -0.92 2.05 -9.50
N ILE A 49 0.23 2.61 -9.86
CA ILE A 49 1.16 3.22 -8.92
C ILE A 49 0.97 4.73 -8.91
N PHE A 50 0.84 5.28 -7.70
CA PHE A 50 0.70 6.72 -7.47
C PHE A 50 1.81 7.16 -6.55
N ASN A 51 2.62 8.13 -6.99
CA ASN A 51 3.62 8.73 -6.10
C ASN A 51 2.93 9.65 -5.12
N LEU A 52 3.39 9.64 -3.87
CA LEU A 52 2.86 10.54 -2.84
C LEU A 52 3.71 11.79 -2.80
N GLU A 53 3.12 12.92 -3.13
CA GLU A 53 3.83 14.19 -3.21
C GLU A 53 3.19 15.24 -2.29
N HIS A 54 4.02 16.12 -1.74
CA HIS A 54 3.52 17.28 -1.00
C HIS A 54 2.92 18.27 -1.98
N VAL A 55 1.66 18.65 -1.76
CA VAL A 55 1.05 19.77 -2.47
C VAL A 55 1.38 21.05 -1.72
N ASN A 56 1.38 20.97 -0.39
CA ASN A 56 1.82 22.04 0.50
C ASN A 56 2.24 21.38 1.81
N ASP A 57 2.56 22.16 2.83
CA ASP A 57 3.09 21.64 4.09
C ASP A 57 2.13 20.68 4.83
N ASP A 58 0.87 20.68 4.48
CA ASP A 58 -0.16 19.94 5.21
C ASP A 58 -0.80 18.81 4.44
N ILE A 59 -0.52 18.65 3.15
CA ILE A 59 -1.25 17.72 2.30
C ILE A 59 -0.33 16.87 1.44
N LEU A 60 -0.48 15.56 1.55
CA LEU A 60 0.06 14.61 0.59
C LEU A 60 -0.97 14.38 -0.50
N ASN A 61 -0.53 14.31 -1.74
CA ASN A 61 -1.43 14.08 -2.86
C ASN A 61 -0.90 12.93 -3.73
N PRO A 62 -1.72 11.88 -3.97
CA PRO A 62 -1.29 10.81 -4.87
C PRO A 62 -1.27 11.30 -6.32
N GLN A 63 -0.14 11.13 -6.97
CA GLN A 63 0.05 11.50 -8.37
C GLN A 63 0.22 10.26 -9.22
N GLY A 64 -0.67 10.05 -10.18
CA GLY A 64 -0.60 8.90 -11.08
C GLY A 64 0.69 8.91 -11.89
N THR A 65 1.35 7.76 -11.95
CA THR A 65 2.59 7.61 -12.72
C THR A 65 2.35 7.05 -14.12
N GLY A 66 1.14 6.53 -14.37
CA GLY A 66 0.84 5.79 -15.60
C GLY A 66 1.39 4.36 -15.59
N SER A 67 2.06 3.96 -14.54
CA SER A 67 2.64 2.61 -14.42
C SER A 67 1.78 1.70 -13.56
N GLN A 68 1.88 0.39 -13.81
CA GLN A 68 1.24 -0.63 -13.01
C GLN A 68 2.29 -1.57 -12.46
N ILE A 69 2.10 -2.01 -11.22
CA ILE A 69 2.96 -3.04 -10.64
C ILE A 69 2.55 -4.40 -11.22
N SER A 70 3.52 -5.26 -11.47
CA SER A 70 3.21 -6.63 -11.89
C SER A 70 2.68 -7.42 -10.71
N LEU A 71 1.88 -8.45 -11.00
CA LEU A 71 1.38 -9.33 -9.94
C LEU A 71 2.52 -9.99 -9.16
N GLN A 72 3.57 -10.41 -9.87
CA GLN A 72 4.72 -11.05 -9.23
C GLN A 72 5.44 -10.11 -8.26
N ASP A 73 5.62 -8.86 -8.65
CA ASP A 73 6.26 -7.87 -7.79
C ASP A 73 5.39 -7.56 -6.57
N PHE A 74 4.09 -7.50 -6.77
CA PHE A 74 3.17 -7.25 -5.65
C PHE A 74 3.13 -8.43 -4.68
N ILE A 75 3.14 -9.65 -5.18
CA ILE A 75 3.24 -10.85 -4.34
C ILE A 75 4.49 -10.77 -3.46
N ARG A 76 5.61 -10.34 -4.05
CA ARG A 76 6.86 -10.17 -3.30
C ARG A 76 6.72 -9.16 -2.18
N LEU A 77 6.09 -8.02 -2.45
CA LEU A 77 5.86 -6.99 -1.43
C LEU A 77 5.00 -7.52 -0.29
N VAL A 78 3.94 -8.25 -0.60
CA VAL A 78 3.05 -8.82 0.43
C VAL A 78 3.77 -9.86 1.27
N ARG A 79 4.62 -10.68 0.64
CA ARG A 79 5.43 -11.66 1.38
C ARG A 79 6.40 -10.98 2.35
N ILE A 80 7.02 -9.88 1.94
CA ILE A 80 7.93 -9.12 2.80
C ILE A 80 7.14 -8.52 3.98
N HIS A 81 5.97 -7.96 3.70
CA HIS A 81 5.08 -7.43 4.74
C HIS A 81 4.71 -8.52 5.75
N ALA A 82 4.35 -9.70 5.28
CA ALA A 82 3.98 -10.83 6.14
C ALA A 82 5.16 -11.29 6.99
N SER A 83 6.36 -11.24 6.44
CA SER A 83 7.58 -11.65 7.16
C SER A 83 7.83 -10.78 8.39
N ASN A 84 7.50 -9.49 8.32
CA ASN A 84 7.63 -8.59 9.45
C ASN A 84 6.62 -8.87 10.57
N SER A 85 5.56 -9.60 10.26
CA SER A 85 4.56 -10.01 11.25
C SER A 85 4.85 -11.39 11.83
N HIS A 86 5.98 -11.98 11.51
CA HIS A 86 6.41 -13.31 11.98
C HIS A 86 5.40 -14.42 11.63
N ARG A 87 4.72 -14.29 10.51
CA ARG A 87 3.76 -15.29 10.08
C ARG A 87 4.47 -16.50 9.48
N CYS A 88 3.89 -17.67 9.68
CA CYS A 88 4.41 -18.87 9.06
C CYS A 88 3.94 -18.99 7.60
N CYS A 89 4.63 -19.84 6.83
CA CYS A 89 4.22 -20.22 5.47
C CYS A 89 4.18 -19.05 4.50
N ILE A 90 5.06 -18.07 4.69
CA ILE A 90 5.15 -16.87 3.85
C ILE A 90 5.34 -17.24 2.38
N GLU A 91 6.11 -18.28 2.10
CA GLU A 91 6.41 -18.72 0.74
C GLU A 91 5.18 -19.24 -0.01
N LYS A 92 4.12 -19.57 0.72
CA LYS A 92 2.86 -20.05 0.14
C LYS A 92 1.87 -18.93 -0.15
N ILE A 93 2.19 -17.71 0.27
CA ILE A 93 1.33 -16.57 -0.01
C ILE A 93 1.32 -16.32 -1.51
N SER A 94 0.14 -16.40 -2.09
CA SER A 94 -0.08 -16.05 -3.48
C SER A 94 -1.52 -15.62 -3.67
N PHE A 95 -1.79 -14.92 -4.75
CA PHE A 95 -3.13 -14.44 -5.08
C PHE A 95 -3.20 -14.22 -6.59
N ARG A 96 -4.41 -14.10 -7.11
CA ARG A 96 -4.65 -14.06 -8.55
C ARG A 96 -4.64 -12.66 -9.14
N ASN A 97 -4.84 -11.65 -8.29
CA ASN A 97 -4.85 -10.26 -8.74
C ASN A 97 -4.47 -9.34 -7.58
N ILE A 98 -4.23 -8.09 -7.92
CA ILE A 98 -3.78 -7.10 -6.94
C ILE A 98 -4.81 -6.89 -5.83
N ALA A 99 -6.10 -6.83 -6.18
CA ALA A 99 -7.17 -6.63 -5.21
C ALA A 99 -7.18 -7.72 -4.14
N GLU A 100 -6.97 -8.99 -4.53
CA GLU A 100 -6.86 -10.08 -3.56
C GLU A 100 -5.67 -9.88 -2.62
N GLY A 101 -4.55 -9.43 -3.15
CA GLY A 101 -3.36 -9.16 -2.34
C GLY A 101 -3.60 -8.04 -1.32
N ILE A 102 -4.30 -7.00 -1.73
CA ILE A 102 -4.64 -5.89 -0.82
C ILE A 102 -5.59 -6.38 0.28
N SER A 103 -6.57 -7.22 -0.06
CA SER A 103 -7.46 -7.83 0.95
C SER A 103 -6.67 -8.65 1.96
N LEU A 104 -5.66 -9.36 1.49
CA LEU A 104 -4.82 -10.17 2.37
C LEU A 104 -4.04 -9.30 3.35
N VAL A 105 -3.52 -8.16 2.89
CA VAL A 105 -2.83 -7.19 3.76
C VAL A 105 -3.79 -6.69 4.85
N SER A 106 -5.03 -6.36 4.48
CA SER A 106 -6.05 -5.94 5.44
C SER A 106 -6.31 -7.01 6.49
N SER A 107 -6.43 -8.27 6.06
CA SER A 107 -6.62 -9.41 6.95
C SER A 107 -5.46 -9.57 7.94
N MET A 108 -4.24 -9.41 7.48
CA MET A 108 -3.06 -9.51 8.34
C MET A 108 -3.06 -8.43 9.41
N ASN A 109 -3.50 -7.22 9.06
CA ASN A 109 -3.55 -6.11 10.01
C ASN A 109 -4.63 -6.32 11.07
N ASP A 110 -5.71 -7.01 10.74
CA ASP A 110 -6.81 -7.27 11.66
C ASP A 110 -6.53 -8.41 12.64
N ASP A 111 -5.48 -9.20 12.41
CA ASP A 111 -5.15 -10.38 13.23
C ASP A 111 -4.29 -10.07 14.45
N ASN A 112 -4.17 -8.83 14.80
CA ASN A 112 -3.36 -8.44 15.97
C ASN A 112 -4.15 -8.46 17.28
#